data_1d00330134623b7db50851409624573b
#
_entry.id   1d00330134623b7db50851409624573b
#
_cell.length_a   1.000
_cell.length_b   1.000
_cell.length_c   1.000
_cell.angle_alpha   90.00
_cell.angle_beta   90.00
_cell.angle_gamma   90.00
#
_symmetry.space_group_name_H-M   'P 1'
#
loop_
_entity.id
_entity.type
_entity.pdbx_description
1 polymer ?
#
loop_
_entity_poly.entity_id
_entity_poly.type
_entity_poly.pdbx_seq_one_letter_code
_entity_poly.pdbx_strand_id
1 'polypeptide(L)'
;MKKGYLLGRAPKKYAIYNKLINSYKWQLLRRKKFLANPLCEECAAHGRVTPTEEVHHIVPVESGKDEAEMRRLAYDYNNLRSLCKACHAA
;
A
#
# COMPACT_ATOMS: atom_id res chain seq x y z
N MET A 1 2.14 -2.42 -16.52
CA MET A 1 1.89 -3.39 -17.52
C MET A 1 0.94 -4.49 -17.06
N LYS A 2 0.32 -5.14 -17.98
CA LYS A 2 -0.65 -6.11 -17.62
C LYS A 2 -0.06 -7.45 -17.40
N LYS A 3 -0.63 -8.17 -16.50
CA LYS A 3 -0.10 -9.43 -16.14
C LYS A 3 -0.60 -10.57 -16.97
N GLY A 4 -1.11 -10.34 -18.11
CA GLY A 4 -1.56 -11.42 -18.93
C GLY A 4 -2.94 -11.94 -18.58
N TYR A 5 -3.82 -11.08 -18.19
CA TYR A 5 -5.20 -11.46 -17.96
C TYR A 5 -5.88 -11.46 -19.31
N LEU A 6 -5.42 -12.37 -20.15
CA LEU A 6 -5.78 -12.37 -21.55
C LEU A 6 -7.24 -12.43 -21.88
N LEU A 7 -7.98 -13.17 -21.16
CA LEU A 7 -9.38 -13.33 -21.49
C LEU A 7 -10.25 -12.37 -20.71
N GLY A 8 -9.65 -11.28 -20.26
CA GLY A 8 -10.38 -10.30 -19.53
C GLY A 8 -10.77 -10.74 -18.14
N ARG A 9 -10.19 -11.82 -17.69
CA ARG A 9 -10.51 -12.35 -16.41
C ARG A 9 -9.36 -12.22 -15.47
N ALA A 10 -9.43 -11.29 -14.54
CA ALA A 10 -8.43 -11.14 -13.50
C ALA A 10 -8.71 -12.18 -12.40
N PRO A 11 -7.66 -12.65 -11.71
CA PRO A 11 -7.87 -13.48 -10.54
C PRO A 11 -8.73 -12.72 -9.52
N LYS A 12 -9.51 -13.48 -8.77
CA LYS A 12 -10.40 -12.88 -7.80
C LYS A 12 -9.66 -11.98 -6.80
N LYS A 13 -8.52 -12.40 -6.34
CA LYS A 13 -7.72 -11.60 -5.42
C LYS A 13 -7.31 -10.26 -6.01
N TYR A 14 -6.97 -10.26 -7.28
CA TYR A 14 -6.59 -9.02 -7.95
C TYR A 14 -7.76 -8.05 -7.98
N ALA A 15 -8.96 -8.55 -8.28
CA ALA A 15 -10.15 -7.70 -8.32
C ALA A 15 -10.44 -7.10 -6.95
N ILE A 16 -10.30 -7.90 -5.90
CA ILE A 16 -10.51 -7.42 -4.54
C ILE A 16 -9.48 -6.37 -4.18
N TYR A 17 -8.21 -6.68 -4.44
CA TYR A 17 -7.12 -5.75 -4.17
C TYR A 17 -7.36 -4.41 -4.87
N ASN A 18 -7.68 -4.47 -6.16
CA ASN A 18 -7.89 -3.28 -6.95
C ASN A 18 -9.05 -2.43 -6.41
N LYS A 19 -10.11 -3.10 -5.98
CA LYS A 19 -11.25 -2.42 -5.39
C LYS A 19 -10.85 -1.70 -4.10
N LEU A 20 -10.08 -2.36 -3.26
CA LEU A 20 -9.69 -1.80 -1.97
C LEU A 20 -8.77 -0.59 -2.12
N ILE A 21 -7.74 -0.69 -2.97
CA ILE A 21 -6.78 0.40 -3.10
C ILE A 21 -7.29 1.56 -3.94
N ASN A 22 -8.42 1.40 -4.61
CA ASN A 22 -9.04 2.50 -5.34
C ASN A 22 -10.24 3.06 -4.61
N SER A 23 -10.46 2.63 -3.38
CA SER A 23 -11.59 3.10 -2.61
C SER A 23 -11.32 4.48 -2.00
N TYR A 24 -12.39 5.21 -1.73
CA TYR A 24 -12.27 6.51 -1.07
C TYR A 24 -11.68 6.33 0.33
N LYS A 25 -12.06 5.26 1.00
CA LYS A 25 -11.54 4.98 2.35
C LYS A 25 -10.03 4.84 2.34
N TRP A 26 -9.47 4.15 1.34
CA TRP A 26 -8.03 4.02 1.23
C TRP A 26 -7.38 5.37 0.95
N GLN A 27 -7.98 6.18 0.10
CA GLN A 27 -7.41 7.48 -0.23
C GLN A 27 -7.30 8.37 1.00
N LEU A 28 -8.32 8.37 1.85
CA LEU A 28 -8.29 9.15 3.07
C LEU A 28 -7.23 8.63 4.04
N LEU A 29 -7.15 7.32 4.19
CA LEU A 29 -6.20 6.71 5.09
C LEU A 29 -4.76 6.94 4.64
N ARG A 30 -4.52 6.79 3.35
CA ARG A 30 -3.22 7.02 2.74
C ARG A 30 -2.78 8.46 2.95
N ARG A 31 -3.70 9.39 2.75
CA ARG A 31 -3.41 10.80 2.95
C ARG A 31 -3.08 11.11 4.42
N LYS A 32 -3.83 10.51 5.32
CA LYS A 32 -3.59 10.69 6.75
C LYS A 32 -2.20 10.23 7.12
N LYS A 33 -1.80 9.06 6.62
CA LYS A 33 -0.47 8.52 6.91
C LYS A 33 0.61 9.42 6.32
N PHE A 34 0.41 9.87 5.09
CA PHE A 34 1.38 10.73 4.42
C PHE A 34 1.59 12.03 5.18
N LEU A 35 0.50 12.64 5.66
CA LEU A 35 0.61 13.89 6.39
C LEU A 35 1.26 13.71 7.76
N ALA A 36 1.01 12.57 8.40
CA ALA A 36 1.60 12.28 9.71
C ALA A 36 3.09 11.96 9.60
N ASN A 37 3.50 11.33 8.51
CA ASN A 37 4.88 10.93 8.29
C ASN A 37 5.34 11.40 6.91
N PRO A 38 5.62 12.70 6.75
CA PRO A 38 5.97 13.23 5.43
C PRO A 38 7.39 12.88 4.97
N LEU A 39 8.19 12.30 5.86
CA LEU A 39 9.53 11.86 5.51
C LEU A 39 9.59 10.34 5.48
N CYS A 40 10.42 9.80 4.57
CA CYS A 40 10.61 8.37 4.45
C CYS A 40 11.08 7.78 5.77
N GLU A 41 10.31 6.83 6.31
CA GLU A 41 10.62 6.25 7.61
C GLU A 41 11.90 5.41 7.59
N GLU A 42 12.16 4.74 6.47
CA GLU A 42 13.39 3.96 6.35
C GLU A 42 14.61 4.86 6.30
N CYS A 43 14.55 5.92 5.49
CA CYS A 43 15.67 6.87 5.42
C CYS A 43 15.90 7.52 6.77
N ALA A 44 14.83 7.89 7.46
CA ALA A 44 14.94 8.52 8.78
C ALA A 44 15.63 7.59 9.78
N ALA A 45 15.35 6.30 9.69
CA ALA A 45 15.98 5.31 10.56
C ALA A 45 17.50 5.24 10.34
N HIS A 46 17.96 5.69 9.17
CA HIS A 46 19.39 5.71 8.84
C HIS A 46 19.96 7.10 8.83
N GLY A 47 19.27 8.05 9.47
CA GLY A 47 19.77 9.41 9.61
C GLY A 47 19.68 10.28 8.36
N ARG A 48 18.87 9.87 7.38
CA ARG A 48 18.67 10.64 6.16
C ARG A 48 17.31 11.31 6.15
N VAL A 49 17.23 12.48 5.54
CA VAL A 49 16.00 13.23 5.41
C VAL A 49 15.57 13.16 3.95
N THR A 50 14.56 12.34 3.67
CA THR A 50 14.07 12.14 2.32
C THR A 50 12.54 12.22 2.32
N PRO A 51 11.94 12.99 1.43
CA PRO A 51 10.48 13.10 1.38
C PRO A 51 9.84 11.76 1.06
N THR A 52 8.69 11.51 1.68
CA THR A 52 7.88 10.33 1.37
C THR A 52 7.27 10.51 -0.01
N GLU A 53 7.26 9.45 -0.78
CA GLU A 53 6.64 9.44 -2.09
C GLU A 53 5.49 8.43 -2.18
N GLU A 54 5.53 7.40 -1.35
CA GLU A 54 4.52 6.34 -1.39
C GLU A 54 4.19 5.86 0.01
N VAL A 55 2.95 5.41 0.19
CA VAL A 55 2.54 4.79 1.45
C VAL A 55 2.45 3.29 1.17
N HIS A 56 3.22 2.53 1.90
CA HIS A 56 3.43 1.10 1.69
C HIS A 56 2.69 0.27 2.74
N HIS A 57 2.11 -0.86 2.33
CA HIS A 57 1.56 -1.83 3.28
C HIS A 57 2.69 -2.73 3.73
N ILE A 58 2.95 -2.77 5.03
CA ILE A 58 4.02 -3.59 5.59
C ILE A 58 3.77 -5.07 5.30
N VAL A 59 2.57 -5.55 5.62
CA VAL A 59 2.11 -6.86 5.19
C VAL A 59 1.26 -6.63 3.95
N PRO A 60 1.63 -7.19 2.80
CA PRO A 60 0.92 -6.91 1.56
C PRO A 60 -0.55 -7.30 1.64
N VAL A 61 -1.40 -6.45 1.08
CA VAL A 61 -2.84 -6.70 1.08
C VAL A 61 -3.16 -8.03 0.41
N GLU A 62 -2.47 -8.32 -0.69
CA GLU A 62 -2.75 -9.54 -1.45
C GLU A 62 -2.30 -10.81 -0.74
N SER A 63 -1.59 -10.71 0.37
CA SER A 63 -1.24 -11.88 1.16
C SER A 63 -2.38 -12.34 2.05
N GLY A 64 -3.45 -11.53 2.16
CA GLY A 64 -4.62 -11.92 2.91
C GLY A 64 -5.29 -13.13 2.28
N LYS A 65 -5.77 -14.07 3.08
CA LYS A 65 -6.31 -15.31 2.54
C LYS A 65 -7.74 -15.17 2.01
N ASP A 66 -8.45 -14.15 2.42
CA ASP A 66 -9.80 -13.90 1.93
C ASP A 66 -10.05 -12.39 1.94
N GLU A 67 -11.21 -11.99 1.44
CA GLU A 67 -11.52 -10.57 1.31
C GLU A 67 -11.53 -9.86 2.66
N ALA A 68 -12.01 -10.50 3.69
CA ALA A 68 -12.06 -9.89 5.02
C ALA A 68 -10.66 -9.57 5.52
N GLU A 69 -9.74 -10.51 5.36
CA GLU A 69 -8.37 -10.30 5.78
C GLU A 69 -7.67 -9.26 4.92
N MET A 70 -7.91 -9.29 3.61
CA MET A 70 -7.34 -8.31 2.70
C MET A 70 -7.80 -6.90 3.07
N ARG A 71 -9.09 -6.77 3.39
CA ARG A 71 -9.66 -5.48 3.79
C ARG A 71 -9.02 -4.98 5.08
N ARG A 72 -8.84 -5.88 6.04
CA ARG A 72 -8.22 -5.52 7.31
C ARG A 72 -6.80 -5.03 7.08
N LEU A 73 -6.02 -5.73 6.24
CA LEU A 73 -4.65 -5.32 5.93
C LEU A 73 -4.60 -3.99 5.19
N ALA A 74 -5.54 -3.77 4.29
CA ALA A 74 -5.56 -2.54 3.50
C ALA A 74 -5.86 -1.31 4.35
N TYR A 75 -6.71 -1.45 5.35
CA TYR A 75 -7.20 -0.31 6.12
C TYR A 75 -6.64 -0.21 7.53
N ASP A 76 -5.68 -1.04 7.88
CA ASP A 76 -5.02 -0.98 9.17
C ASP A 76 -3.93 0.08 9.13
N TYR A 77 -4.15 1.20 9.81
CA TYR A 77 -3.19 2.29 9.82
C TYR A 77 -1.81 1.81 10.29
N ASN A 78 -1.77 0.89 11.24
CA ASN A 78 -0.52 0.36 11.77
C ASN A 78 0.20 -0.57 10.80
N ASN A 79 -0.45 -0.92 9.69
CA ASN A 79 0.15 -1.70 8.65
C ASN A 79 0.72 -0.83 7.52
N LEU A 80 0.83 0.48 7.76
CA LEU A 80 1.29 1.41 6.75
C LEU A 80 2.66 1.97 7.10
N ARG A 81 3.43 2.25 6.06
CA ARG A 81 4.74 2.86 6.23
C ARG A 81 4.97 3.88 5.13
N SER A 82 5.49 5.05 5.49
CA SER A 82 5.80 6.11 4.51
C SER A 82 7.20 5.88 3.98
N LEU A 83 7.35 5.76 2.67
CA LEU A 83 8.63 5.46 2.05
C LEU A 83 8.88 6.33 0.84
N CYS A 84 10.16 6.58 0.54
CA CYS A 84 10.53 7.15 -0.73
C CYS A 84 10.57 6.03 -1.76
N LYS A 85 10.62 6.38 -3.04
CA LYS A 85 10.58 5.38 -4.10
C LYS A 85 11.72 4.37 -4.01
N ALA A 86 12.91 4.84 -3.70
CA ALA A 86 14.07 3.97 -3.61
C ALA A 86 13.89 2.92 -2.51
N CYS A 87 13.41 3.34 -1.35
CA CYS A 87 13.20 2.40 -0.25
C CYS A 87 12.04 1.47 -0.52
N HIS A 88 11.00 1.94 -1.19
CA HIS A 88 9.86 1.11 -1.53
C HIS A 88 10.25 0.02 -2.54
N ALA A 89 11.16 0.33 -3.44
CA ALA A 89 11.60 -0.62 -4.45
C ALA A 89 12.62 -1.62 -3.92
N ALA A 90 13.25 -1.34 -2.81
CA ALA A 90 14.34 -2.16 -2.27
C ALA A 90 13.86 -3.53 -1.70
#